data_173bbb641ec270bc90119fab8340c7d8
#
_entry.id   173bbb641ec270bc90119fab8340c7d8
#
_cell.length_a   1.000
_cell.length_b   1.000
_cell.length_c   1.000
_cell.angle_alpha   90.00
_cell.angle_beta   90.00
_cell.angle_gamma   90.00
#
_symmetry.space_group_name_H-M   'P 1'
#
loop_
_entity.id
_entity.type
_entity.pdbx_description
1 polymer ?
#
loop_
_entity_poly.entity_id
_entity_poly.type
_entity_poly.pdbx_seq_one_letter_code
_entity_poly.pdbx_strand_id
1 'polypeptide(L)'
;MAAVPNTETCTILVNDVELVVPKGELIVESVKRLGLEIPIFCYHPRMKPVGMCRMCLVEVGTKQPDGSVRKMPKPQAACTLPASEGLVIYTDTEMVHRDRRGVLEFLLINHPLDCPICDRGGECPLQNNTLFYGPSTSRYLEIKRHLPKAYPLSQYVTLDLERCIQCGRCVRFTEEISGDHQLAFRFRGASMQPSTFKLTDFESKFSGNVIEICPVGALTSAKYRFRARPWDLETKPAQCTNCSVQCSIWFDYRSGRFVRVNGRTNEFVNEEWTCDKGKFGHDWYNSEKRLTTPL
;
A
#
# COMPACT_ATOMS: atom_id res chain seq x y z
N MET A 1 -15.82 -13.62 21.19
CA MET A 1 -16.80 -12.51 21.33
C MET A 1 -15.98 -11.24 21.25
N ALA A 2 -15.96 -10.57 20.12
CA ALA A 2 -15.34 -9.26 20.01
C ALA A 2 -16.18 -8.28 20.85
N ALA A 3 -15.56 -7.56 21.76
CA ALA A 3 -16.20 -6.51 22.53
C ALA A 3 -16.81 -5.51 21.55
N VAL A 4 -18.11 -5.22 21.71
CA VAL A 4 -18.76 -4.11 21.02
C VAL A 4 -18.00 -2.85 21.46
N PRO A 5 -17.32 -2.13 20.57
CA PRO A 5 -16.61 -0.93 20.99
C PRO A 5 -17.64 0.07 21.50
N ASN A 6 -17.39 0.62 22.67
CA ASN A 6 -18.14 1.74 23.20
C ASN A 6 -17.94 2.92 22.26
N THR A 7 -18.88 3.14 21.34
CA THR A 7 -18.74 4.11 20.26
C THR A 7 -19.22 5.48 20.73
N GLU A 8 -18.43 6.11 21.62
CA GLU A 8 -18.52 7.57 21.70
C GLU A 8 -18.27 8.13 20.31
N THR A 9 -19.23 8.88 19.78
CA THR A 9 -19.09 9.57 18.51
C THR A 9 -18.66 11.01 18.76
N CYS A 10 -18.05 11.60 17.76
CA CYS A 10 -17.74 13.03 17.72
C CYS A 10 -18.11 13.62 16.36
N THR A 11 -18.38 14.92 16.33
CA THR A 11 -18.67 15.64 15.10
C THR A 11 -17.42 16.35 14.62
N ILE A 12 -17.04 16.08 13.39
CA ILE A 12 -15.95 16.76 12.69
C ILE A 12 -16.51 17.47 11.45
N LEU A 13 -15.81 18.48 10.96
CA LEU A 13 -16.08 19.08 9.68
C LEU A 13 -15.02 18.68 8.66
N VAL A 14 -15.44 18.21 7.50
CA VAL A 14 -14.54 17.86 6.39
C VAL A 14 -14.96 18.65 5.16
N ASN A 15 -14.12 19.58 4.71
CA ASN A 15 -14.44 20.52 3.61
C ASN A 15 -15.81 21.18 3.83
N ASP A 16 -16.04 21.68 5.04
CA ASP A 16 -17.28 22.34 5.49
C ASP A 16 -18.54 21.45 5.57
N VAL A 17 -18.39 20.13 5.39
CA VAL A 17 -19.46 19.14 5.58
C VAL A 17 -19.34 18.51 6.96
N GLU A 18 -20.41 18.53 7.75
CA GLU A 18 -20.46 17.86 9.05
C GLU A 18 -20.50 16.33 8.89
N LEU A 19 -19.69 15.66 9.67
CA LEU A 19 -19.58 14.21 9.67
C LEU A 19 -19.49 13.68 11.10
N VAL A 20 -20.41 12.77 11.46
CA VAL A 20 -20.38 12.08 12.75
C VAL A 20 -19.57 10.79 12.58
N VAL A 21 -18.54 10.65 13.39
CA VAL A 21 -17.60 9.53 13.34
C VAL A 21 -17.31 8.98 14.74
N PRO A 22 -16.82 7.74 14.87
CA PRO A 22 -16.30 7.23 16.13
C PRO A 22 -15.14 8.12 16.61
N LYS A 23 -15.19 8.51 17.88
CA LYS A 23 -14.12 9.29 18.51
C LYS A 23 -12.81 8.50 18.50
N GLY A 24 -11.74 9.12 18.02
CA GLY A 24 -10.45 8.45 17.89
C GLY A 24 -10.25 7.70 16.57
N GLU A 25 -11.26 7.61 15.70
CA GLU A 25 -11.07 7.08 14.34
C GLU A 25 -10.07 7.95 13.58
N LEU A 26 -9.19 7.33 12.78
CA LEU A 26 -8.20 8.09 12.01
C LEU A 26 -8.86 8.87 10.87
N ILE A 27 -8.49 10.12 10.70
CA ILE A 27 -9.10 11.01 9.68
C ILE A 27 -9.01 10.42 8.28
N VAL A 28 -7.93 9.70 7.95
CA VAL A 28 -7.78 9.01 6.66
C VAL A 28 -8.90 7.99 6.39
N GLU A 29 -9.50 7.42 7.44
CA GLU A 29 -10.63 6.49 7.32
C GLU A 29 -11.97 7.24 7.37
N SER A 30 -12.08 8.23 8.26
CA SER A 30 -13.31 9.01 8.43
C SER A 30 -13.77 9.69 7.12
N VAL A 31 -12.83 10.26 6.36
CA VAL A 31 -13.15 10.99 5.11
C VAL A 31 -13.70 10.08 4.01
N LYS A 32 -13.42 8.78 4.04
CA LYS A 32 -13.95 7.82 3.06
C LYS A 32 -15.48 7.73 3.09
N ARG A 33 -16.10 8.03 4.23
CA ARG A 33 -17.57 8.06 4.37
C ARG A 33 -18.23 9.14 3.50
N LEU A 34 -17.46 10.18 3.13
CA LEU A 34 -17.88 11.22 2.20
C LEU A 34 -17.48 10.94 0.75
N GLY A 35 -16.95 9.73 0.46
CA GLY A 35 -16.43 9.39 -0.86
C GLY A 35 -15.10 10.10 -1.19
N LEU A 36 -14.46 10.73 -0.20
CA LEU A 36 -13.18 11.40 -0.38
C LEU A 36 -12.03 10.42 -0.12
N GLU A 37 -10.99 10.49 -0.95
CA GLU A 37 -9.78 9.70 -0.79
C GLU A 37 -8.59 10.61 -0.53
N ILE A 38 -7.89 10.34 0.58
CA ILE A 38 -6.61 11.00 0.89
C ILE A 38 -5.48 10.11 0.38
N PRO A 39 -4.53 10.64 -0.42
CA PRO A 39 -3.44 9.84 -0.96
C PRO A 39 -2.51 9.34 0.15
N ILE A 40 -2.10 8.09 0.04
CA ILE A 40 -1.27 7.41 1.05
C ILE A 40 -0.17 6.58 0.39
N PHE A 41 0.94 6.34 1.14
CA PHE A 41 1.93 5.30 0.79
C PHE A 41 2.26 4.42 1.98
N CYS A 42 2.65 4.99 3.13
CA CYS A 42 3.07 4.17 4.28
C CYS A 42 1.89 3.61 5.08
N TYR A 43 0.75 4.28 5.09
CA TYR A 43 -0.44 3.85 5.81
C TYR A 43 -1.06 2.60 5.17
N HIS A 44 -1.52 1.69 6.02
CA HIS A 44 -2.33 0.53 5.65
C HIS A 44 -3.38 0.31 6.74
N PRO A 45 -4.67 0.06 6.41
CA PRO A 45 -5.74 -0.02 7.40
C PRO A 45 -5.53 -1.07 8.50
N ARG A 46 -4.81 -2.14 8.15
CA ARG A 46 -4.57 -3.30 9.05
C ARG A 46 -3.22 -3.25 9.78
N MET A 47 -2.50 -2.15 9.68
CA MET A 47 -1.21 -1.96 10.36
C MET A 47 -1.20 -0.65 11.13
N LYS A 48 -0.43 -0.58 12.21
CA LYS A 48 -0.30 0.63 13.02
C LYS A 48 0.15 1.82 12.17
N PRO A 49 -0.47 2.99 12.32
CA PRO A 49 -0.08 4.18 11.56
C PRO A 49 1.29 4.70 12.01
N VAL A 50 2.13 5.13 11.07
CA VAL A 50 3.49 5.64 11.37
C VAL A 50 3.75 7.04 10.84
N GLY A 51 2.95 7.58 9.91
CA GLY A 51 3.09 8.93 9.38
C GLY A 51 4.41 9.22 8.66
N MET A 52 5.13 8.20 8.14
CA MET A 52 6.46 8.34 7.55
C MET A 52 6.49 9.08 6.23
N CYS A 53 5.59 8.73 5.30
CA CYS A 53 5.67 9.21 3.91
C CYS A 53 5.18 10.65 3.75
N ARG A 54 4.37 11.16 4.66
CA ARG A 54 3.77 12.50 4.65
C ARG A 54 2.89 12.80 3.42
N MET A 55 2.48 11.80 2.65
CA MET A 55 1.60 12.01 1.49
C MET A 55 0.18 12.39 1.89
N CYS A 56 -0.28 11.92 3.05
CA CYS A 56 -1.63 12.13 3.57
C CYS A 56 -1.83 13.47 4.31
N LEU A 57 -1.03 14.49 3.99
CA LEU A 57 -1.18 15.80 4.62
C LEU A 57 -2.53 16.43 4.31
N VAL A 58 -3.12 17.03 5.36
CA VAL A 58 -4.37 17.80 5.34
C VAL A 58 -4.20 19.07 6.17
N GLU A 59 -4.92 20.12 5.82
CA GLU A 59 -4.99 21.31 6.65
C GLU A 59 -6.01 21.08 7.76
N VAL A 60 -5.66 21.48 8.98
CA VAL A 60 -6.43 21.18 10.18
C VAL A 60 -6.72 22.46 10.94
N GLY A 61 -7.92 22.55 11.47
CA GLY A 61 -8.36 23.61 12.39
C GLY A 61 -9.24 23.07 13.50
N THR A 62 -9.60 23.94 14.41
CA THR A 62 -10.55 23.65 15.49
C THR A 62 -11.63 24.73 15.49
N LYS A 63 -12.89 24.33 15.51
CA LYS A 63 -14.04 25.22 15.62
C LYS A 63 -14.02 25.89 17.01
N GLN A 64 -14.07 27.19 17.03
CA GLN A 64 -14.11 27.98 18.27
C GLN A 64 -15.57 28.20 18.72
N PRO A 65 -15.82 28.56 20.00
CA PRO A 65 -17.17 28.85 20.50
C PRO A 65 -17.89 30.00 19.76
N ASP A 66 -17.15 30.92 19.16
CA ASP A 66 -17.66 32.03 18.36
C ASP A 66 -18.02 31.64 16.92
N GLY A 67 -17.84 30.34 16.56
CA GLY A 67 -18.08 29.80 15.23
C GLY A 67 -16.89 29.95 14.26
N SER A 68 -15.85 30.67 14.63
CA SER A 68 -14.64 30.81 13.82
C SER A 68 -13.82 29.52 13.81
N VAL A 69 -12.97 29.33 12.80
CA VAL A 69 -12.05 28.19 12.72
C VAL A 69 -10.62 28.66 12.94
N ARG A 70 -10.02 28.21 14.04
CA ARG A 70 -8.60 28.44 14.29
C ARG A 70 -7.78 27.37 13.58
N LYS A 71 -7.16 27.73 12.45
CA LYS A 71 -6.30 26.85 11.68
C LYS A 71 -4.96 26.60 12.35
N MET A 72 -4.44 25.37 12.24
CA MET A 72 -3.08 25.05 12.62
C MET A 72 -2.08 25.61 11.60
N PRO A 73 -0.90 26.09 12.04
CA PRO A 73 0.07 26.71 11.13
C PRO A 73 0.76 25.72 10.18
N LYS A 74 0.67 24.41 10.47
CA LYS A 74 1.29 23.34 9.67
C LYS A 74 0.28 22.24 9.38
N PRO A 75 0.32 21.65 8.17
CA PRO A 75 -0.55 20.52 7.84
C PRO A 75 -0.22 19.31 8.71
N GLN A 76 -1.21 18.46 8.93
CA GLN A 76 -1.11 17.24 9.72
C GLN A 76 -1.24 16.00 8.84
N ALA A 77 -0.66 14.90 9.29
CA ALA A 77 -0.80 13.62 8.60
C ALA A 77 -2.12 12.94 8.99
N ALA A 78 -3.08 12.90 8.09
CA ALA A 78 -4.40 12.32 8.34
C ALA A 78 -4.37 10.86 8.82
N CYS A 79 -3.34 10.10 8.45
CA CYS A 79 -3.18 8.71 8.88
C CYS A 79 -2.76 8.53 10.35
N THR A 80 -2.38 9.61 11.03
CA THR A 80 -2.01 9.60 12.47
C THR A 80 -2.85 10.57 13.30
N LEU A 81 -3.82 11.23 12.68
CA LEU A 81 -4.69 12.20 13.32
C LEU A 81 -6.00 11.54 13.73
N PRO A 82 -6.29 11.38 15.04
CA PRO A 82 -7.56 10.86 15.52
C PRO A 82 -8.66 11.91 15.45
N ALA A 83 -9.86 11.48 15.14
CA ALA A 83 -11.06 12.32 15.18
C ALA A 83 -11.40 12.75 16.61
N SER A 84 -11.70 14.03 16.79
CA SER A 84 -12.14 14.63 18.04
C SER A 84 -13.19 15.71 17.79
N GLU A 85 -13.98 16.02 18.82
CA GLU A 85 -15.06 16.98 18.71
C GLU A 85 -14.57 18.35 18.23
N GLY A 86 -15.29 18.93 17.26
CA GLY A 86 -14.99 20.25 16.71
C GLY A 86 -13.75 20.33 15.80
N LEU A 87 -13.18 19.18 15.42
CA LEU A 87 -12.04 19.13 14.48
C LEU A 87 -12.51 19.50 13.07
N VAL A 88 -11.78 20.40 12.42
CA VAL A 88 -12.04 20.85 11.06
C VAL A 88 -10.91 20.43 10.14
N ILE A 89 -11.25 19.77 9.05
CA ILE A 89 -10.30 19.17 8.10
C ILE A 89 -10.55 19.75 6.71
N TYR A 90 -9.51 20.24 6.07
CA TYR A 90 -9.54 20.60 4.65
C TYR A 90 -8.59 19.72 3.87
N THR A 91 -9.13 18.98 2.91
CA THR A 91 -8.39 18.01 2.10
C THR A 91 -7.93 18.56 0.76
N ASP A 92 -8.49 19.73 0.36
CA ASP A 92 -8.36 20.31 -0.97
C ASP A 92 -8.10 21.82 -0.88
N THR A 93 -6.92 22.20 -0.36
CA THR A 93 -6.46 23.60 -0.29
C THR A 93 -5.15 23.76 -1.05
N GLU A 94 -4.82 25.00 -1.42
CA GLU A 94 -3.55 25.32 -2.08
C GLU A 94 -2.33 24.83 -1.28
N MET A 95 -2.38 25.00 0.06
CA MET A 95 -1.34 24.47 0.96
C MET A 95 -1.21 22.96 0.83
N VAL A 96 -2.32 22.23 0.88
CA VAL A 96 -2.33 20.76 0.77
C VAL A 96 -1.78 20.30 -0.57
N HIS A 97 -2.20 20.93 -1.67
CA HIS A 97 -1.70 20.61 -3.01
C HIS A 97 -0.19 20.88 -3.15
N ARG A 98 0.27 22.05 -2.68
CA ARG A 98 1.69 22.41 -2.70
C ARG A 98 2.52 21.39 -1.92
N ASP A 99 2.07 21.01 -0.74
CA ASP A 99 2.82 20.14 0.15
C ASP A 99 2.82 18.69 -0.37
N ARG A 100 1.72 18.18 -0.90
CA ARG A 100 1.67 16.87 -1.58
C ARG A 100 2.56 16.83 -2.82
N ARG A 101 2.56 17.90 -3.61
CA ARG A 101 3.47 18.04 -4.76
C ARG A 101 4.93 17.97 -4.34
N GLY A 102 5.30 18.67 -3.25
CA GLY A 102 6.66 18.62 -2.68
C GLY A 102 7.05 17.22 -2.21
N VAL A 103 6.15 16.49 -1.53
CA VAL A 103 6.39 15.09 -1.13
C VAL A 103 6.64 14.20 -2.34
N LEU A 104 5.83 14.32 -3.38
CA LEU A 104 6.02 13.54 -4.61
C LEU A 104 7.32 13.90 -5.31
N GLU A 105 7.69 15.19 -5.37
CA GLU A 105 8.97 15.62 -5.92
C GLU A 105 10.14 14.95 -5.20
N PHE A 106 10.14 14.90 -3.85
CA PHE A 106 11.16 14.21 -3.08
C PHE A 106 11.20 12.70 -3.35
N LEU A 107 10.05 12.05 -3.47
CA LEU A 107 9.99 10.62 -3.81
C LEU A 107 10.51 10.33 -5.22
N LEU A 108 10.30 11.24 -6.16
CA LEU A 108 10.68 11.07 -7.57
C LEU A 108 12.14 11.43 -7.85
N ILE A 109 12.82 12.21 -7.00
CA ILE A 109 14.22 12.64 -7.22
C ILE A 109 15.12 11.47 -7.63
N ASN A 110 15.11 10.39 -6.85
CA ASN A 110 15.95 9.21 -7.11
C ASN A 110 15.17 8.00 -7.64
N HIS A 111 13.85 8.11 -7.79
CA HIS A 111 13.05 7.01 -8.34
C HIS A 111 13.44 6.78 -9.82
N PRO A 112 13.77 5.54 -10.25
CA PRO A 112 14.25 5.29 -11.61
C PRO A 112 13.13 5.44 -12.62
N LEU A 113 13.49 5.75 -13.87
CA LEU A 113 12.56 5.84 -15.02
C LEU A 113 12.20 4.45 -15.57
N ASP A 114 11.89 3.52 -14.69
CA ASP A 114 11.70 2.10 -14.98
C ASP A 114 10.24 1.70 -15.29
N CYS A 115 9.29 2.63 -15.36
CA CYS A 115 7.88 2.26 -15.54
C CYS A 115 7.64 1.28 -16.70
N PRO A 116 8.31 1.42 -17.87
CA PRO A 116 8.15 0.47 -18.97
C PRO A 116 8.62 -0.96 -18.66
N ILE A 117 9.56 -1.12 -17.73
CA ILE A 117 10.14 -2.41 -17.32
C ILE A 117 9.82 -2.77 -15.87
N CYS A 118 8.84 -2.10 -15.26
CA CYS A 118 8.42 -2.35 -13.89
C CYS A 118 7.08 -3.08 -13.89
N ASP A 119 7.00 -4.23 -13.21
CA ASP A 119 5.77 -5.03 -13.15
C ASP A 119 4.62 -4.33 -12.41
N ARG A 120 4.92 -3.29 -11.61
CA ARG A 120 3.90 -2.46 -10.97
C ARG A 120 3.32 -1.40 -11.90
N GLY A 121 3.91 -1.19 -13.08
CA GLY A 121 3.46 -0.20 -14.06
C GLY A 121 2.02 -0.45 -14.51
N GLY A 122 1.13 0.55 -14.34
CA GLY A 122 -0.30 0.49 -14.61
C GLY A 122 -1.18 0.19 -13.38
N GLU A 123 -0.61 -0.30 -12.28
CA GLU A 123 -1.29 -0.49 -10.98
C GLU A 123 -0.47 0.11 -9.82
N CYS A 124 0.27 1.18 -10.10
CA CYS A 124 1.24 1.77 -9.19
C CYS A 124 0.67 3.02 -8.48
N PRO A 125 0.48 2.98 -7.15
CA PRO A 125 0.05 4.16 -6.40
C PRO A 125 0.94 5.39 -6.58
N LEU A 126 2.27 5.21 -6.80
CA LEU A 126 3.16 6.34 -7.08
C LEU A 126 2.85 6.99 -8.42
N GLN A 127 2.57 6.21 -9.47
CA GLN A 127 2.14 6.75 -10.76
C GLN A 127 0.83 7.52 -10.62
N ASN A 128 -0.19 6.91 -10.00
CA ASN A 128 -1.49 7.53 -9.84
C ASN A 128 -1.40 8.84 -9.05
N ASN A 129 -0.75 8.82 -7.89
CA ASN A 129 -0.58 10.02 -7.08
C ASN A 129 0.24 11.11 -7.79
N THR A 130 1.22 10.72 -8.60
CA THR A 130 2.01 11.69 -9.39
C THR A 130 1.17 12.35 -10.48
N LEU A 131 0.28 11.59 -11.13
CA LEU A 131 -0.64 12.14 -12.13
C LEU A 131 -1.63 13.12 -11.52
N PHE A 132 -2.14 12.87 -10.31
CA PHE A 132 -3.13 13.72 -9.66
C PHE A 132 -2.52 14.93 -8.93
N TYR A 133 -1.40 14.77 -8.24
CA TYR A 133 -0.87 15.78 -7.33
C TYR A 133 0.56 16.21 -7.66
N GLY A 134 1.26 15.45 -8.51
CA GLY A 134 2.68 15.65 -8.76
C GLY A 134 2.99 16.81 -9.72
N PRO A 135 4.28 17.16 -9.84
CA PRO A 135 4.73 18.09 -10.85
C PRO A 135 4.70 17.44 -12.24
N SER A 136 4.40 18.22 -13.27
CA SER A 136 4.43 17.77 -14.67
C SER A 136 5.85 17.62 -15.22
N THR A 137 6.82 18.31 -14.61
CA THR A 137 8.23 18.33 -15.02
C THR A 137 9.13 18.15 -13.81
N SER A 138 10.31 17.56 -14.03
CA SER A 138 11.35 17.48 -13.02
C SER A 138 12.31 18.65 -13.14
N ARG A 139 12.63 19.28 -12.01
CA ARG A 139 13.70 20.30 -11.92
C ARG A 139 15.01 19.73 -11.35
N TYR A 140 15.07 18.42 -11.13
CA TYR A 140 16.26 17.72 -10.69
C TYR A 140 17.20 17.44 -11.88
N LEU A 141 18.40 17.98 -11.83
CA LEU A 141 19.37 17.93 -12.93
C LEU A 141 20.54 16.96 -12.68
N GLU A 142 20.65 16.45 -11.45
CA GLU A 142 21.73 15.55 -11.08
C GLU A 142 21.43 14.09 -11.51
N ILE A 143 22.46 13.27 -11.52
CA ILE A 143 22.34 11.84 -11.79
C ILE A 143 21.61 11.16 -10.62
N LYS A 144 20.58 10.37 -10.93
CA LYS A 144 19.86 9.58 -9.95
C LYS A 144 20.80 8.54 -9.31
N ARG A 145 20.58 8.28 -8.03
CA ARG A 145 21.34 7.25 -7.28
C ARG A 145 21.14 5.87 -7.87
N HIS A 146 22.21 5.09 -7.91
CA HIS A 146 22.17 3.68 -8.27
C HIS A 146 22.30 2.80 -7.03
N LEU A 147 21.42 1.82 -6.91
CA LEU A 147 21.35 0.82 -5.85
C LEU A 147 21.18 -0.57 -6.49
N PRO A 148 21.43 -1.67 -5.75
CA PRO A 148 21.17 -3.00 -6.25
C PRO A 148 19.74 -3.17 -6.78
N LYS A 149 19.66 -3.67 -8.01
CA LYS A 149 18.39 -3.89 -8.71
C LYS A 149 18.05 -5.37 -8.76
N ALA A 150 16.75 -5.64 -8.57
CA ALA A 150 16.15 -6.90 -8.95
C ALA A 150 16.87 -8.15 -8.39
N TYR A 151 17.45 -8.06 -7.19
CA TYR A 151 18.05 -9.23 -6.58
C TYR A 151 16.99 -10.13 -5.93
N PRO A 152 17.17 -11.46 -5.94
CA PRO A 152 16.26 -12.38 -5.29
C PRO A 152 16.31 -12.18 -3.76
N LEU A 153 15.19 -11.81 -3.16
CA LEU A 153 15.02 -11.78 -1.72
C LEU A 153 14.62 -13.19 -1.22
N SER A 154 13.89 -13.92 -2.06
CA SER A 154 13.54 -15.34 -1.92
C SER A 154 13.24 -15.93 -3.30
N GLN A 155 12.92 -17.22 -3.34
CA GLN A 155 12.44 -17.86 -4.57
C GLN A 155 11.17 -17.23 -5.16
N TYR A 156 10.41 -16.49 -4.37
CA TYR A 156 9.13 -15.88 -4.77
C TYR A 156 9.20 -14.36 -4.92
N VAL A 157 10.08 -13.70 -4.19
CA VAL A 157 10.11 -12.24 -4.05
C VAL A 157 11.42 -11.68 -4.58
N THR A 158 11.31 -10.76 -5.53
CA THR A 158 12.45 -10.00 -6.05
C THR A 158 12.38 -8.58 -5.49
N LEU A 159 13.52 -8.06 -5.02
CA LEU A 159 13.64 -6.71 -4.48
C LEU A 159 14.48 -5.81 -5.40
N ASP A 160 13.94 -4.65 -5.74
CA ASP A 160 14.61 -3.56 -6.45
C ASP A 160 14.71 -2.35 -5.51
N LEU A 161 15.92 -2.07 -5.05
CA LEU A 161 16.16 -1.01 -4.06
C LEU A 161 16.06 0.40 -4.65
N GLU A 162 16.29 0.60 -5.95
CA GLU A 162 16.12 1.89 -6.59
C GLU A 162 14.65 2.32 -6.63
N ARG A 163 13.72 1.37 -6.76
CA ARG A 163 12.28 1.62 -6.79
C ARG A 163 11.67 1.81 -5.39
N CYS A 164 12.42 1.45 -4.34
CA CYS A 164 11.91 1.52 -2.97
C CYS A 164 11.76 2.96 -2.50
N ILE A 165 10.55 3.34 -2.04
CA ILE A 165 10.23 4.65 -1.45
C ILE A 165 10.31 4.64 0.09
N GLN A 166 10.90 3.62 0.67
CA GLN A 166 11.15 3.51 2.13
C GLN A 166 9.89 3.65 3.01
N CYS A 167 8.73 3.24 2.52
CA CYS A 167 7.45 3.40 3.20
C CYS A 167 7.26 2.49 4.43
N GLY A 168 8.08 1.46 4.60
CA GLY A 168 8.06 0.55 5.75
C GLY A 168 6.91 -0.46 5.80
N ARG A 169 6.02 -0.54 4.80
CA ARG A 169 4.91 -1.50 4.84
C ARG A 169 5.38 -2.94 4.96
N CYS A 170 6.38 -3.35 4.18
CA CYS A 170 6.90 -4.73 4.19
C CYS A 170 7.54 -5.11 5.53
N VAL A 171 8.28 -4.18 6.16
CA VAL A 171 8.88 -4.40 7.49
C VAL A 171 7.79 -4.57 8.54
N ARG A 172 6.84 -3.62 8.60
CA ARG A 172 5.72 -3.70 9.55
C ARG A 172 4.81 -4.91 9.32
N PHE A 173 4.65 -5.35 8.07
CA PHE A 173 3.91 -6.55 7.77
C PHE A 173 4.54 -7.78 8.44
N THR A 174 5.87 -7.94 8.35
CA THR A 174 6.54 -9.08 8.99
C THR A 174 6.56 -8.97 10.52
N GLU A 175 6.44 -7.77 11.05
CA GLU A 175 6.35 -7.53 12.50
C GLU A 175 4.93 -7.70 13.04
N GLU A 176 3.94 -7.04 12.41
CA GLU A 176 2.61 -6.88 12.98
C GLU A 176 1.61 -7.96 12.49
N ILE A 177 1.78 -8.49 11.28
CA ILE A 177 0.82 -9.41 10.65
C ILE A 177 1.35 -10.83 10.62
N SER A 178 2.49 -11.10 9.96
CA SER A 178 3.05 -12.46 9.93
C SER A 178 3.77 -12.85 11.22
N GLY A 179 4.24 -11.89 12.00
CA GLY A 179 4.89 -12.10 13.31
C GLY A 179 6.24 -12.80 13.24
N ASP A 180 6.82 -12.93 12.04
CA ASP A 180 8.10 -13.63 11.83
C ASP A 180 9.32 -12.70 11.84
N HIS A 181 9.12 -11.39 11.85
CA HIS A 181 10.15 -10.35 11.96
C HIS A 181 11.35 -10.51 11.00
N GLN A 182 11.13 -11.09 9.82
CA GLN A 182 12.21 -11.41 8.90
C GLN A 182 12.76 -10.21 8.12
N LEU A 183 11.95 -9.16 7.96
CA LEU A 183 12.39 -7.93 7.31
C LEU A 183 12.62 -6.82 8.33
N ALA A 184 13.74 -6.11 8.18
CA ALA A 184 14.08 -4.95 8.97
C ALA A 184 14.73 -3.88 8.08
N PHE A 185 14.80 -2.64 8.54
CA PHE A 185 15.58 -1.63 7.86
C PHE A 185 17.05 -1.76 8.22
N ARG A 186 17.90 -1.83 7.19
CA ARG A 186 19.34 -1.64 7.30
C ARG A 186 19.68 -0.19 7.04
N PHE A 187 20.76 0.29 7.65
CA PHE A 187 21.26 1.65 7.55
C PHE A 187 20.22 2.69 8.05
N ARG A 188 20.49 3.96 7.79
CA ARG A 188 19.65 5.09 8.18
C ARG A 188 19.74 6.23 7.18
N GLY A 189 18.82 7.18 7.29
CA GLY A 189 18.73 8.31 6.37
C GLY A 189 18.54 7.87 4.94
N ALA A 190 19.24 8.52 4.03
CA ALA A 190 19.13 8.28 2.60
C ALA A 190 19.55 6.85 2.16
N SER A 191 20.35 6.16 2.96
CA SER A 191 20.81 4.79 2.69
C SER A 191 19.90 3.72 3.28
N MET A 192 18.84 4.09 3.99
CA MET A 192 17.91 3.15 4.62
C MET A 192 17.25 2.26 3.57
N GLN A 193 17.23 0.94 3.80
CA GLN A 193 16.68 -0.03 2.87
C GLN A 193 16.12 -1.25 3.61
N PRO A 194 15.01 -1.85 3.17
CA PRO A 194 14.51 -3.09 3.72
C PRO A 194 15.48 -4.25 3.38
N SER A 195 15.70 -5.14 4.32
CA SER A 195 16.59 -6.30 4.15
C SER A 195 16.24 -7.38 5.16
N THR A 196 16.65 -8.60 4.88
CA THR A 196 16.73 -9.67 5.86
C THR A 196 17.98 -9.56 6.73
N PHE A 197 17.98 -10.22 7.89
CA PHE A 197 19.13 -10.25 8.77
C PHE A 197 20.30 -10.99 8.09
N LYS A 198 21.48 -10.39 8.07
CA LYS A 198 22.69 -10.91 7.42
C LYS A 198 22.51 -11.34 5.95
N LEU A 199 21.51 -10.78 5.25
CA LEU A 199 21.20 -11.14 3.87
C LEU A 199 20.83 -12.62 3.65
N THR A 200 20.25 -13.26 4.66
CA THR A 200 19.67 -14.59 4.53
C THR A 200 18.42 -14.55 3.65
N ASP A 201 17.98 -15.69 3.16
CA ASP A 201 16.74 -15.78 2.38
C ASP A 201 15.52 -15.34 3.20
N PHE A 202 14.55 -14.75 2.53
CA PHE A 202 13.27 -14.38 3.11
C PHE A 202 12.34 -15.60 3.11
N GLU A 203 12.28 -16.29 4.24
CA GLU A 203 11.61 -17.59 4.39
C GLU A 203 10.20 -17.51 4.98
N SER A 204 9.64 -16.31 5.10
CA SER A 204 8.25 -16.11 5.57
C SER A 204 7.28 -16.93 4.75
N LYS A 205 6.38 -17.66 5.40
CA LYS A 205 5.29 -18.41 4.73
C LYS A 205 4.20 -17.50 4.16
N PHE A 206 4.29 -16.20 4.43
CA PHE A 206 3.40 -15.14 3.97
C PHE A 206 4.12 -14.11 3.12
N SER A 207 5.29 -14.45 2.57
CA SER A 207 6.18 -13.54 1.85
C SER A 207 5.51 -12.86 0.67
N GLY A 208 4.58 -13.53 0.00
CA GLY A 208 3.87 -12.99 -1.16
C GLY A 208 3.01 -11.76 -0.86
N ASN A 209 2.57 -11.55 0.39
CA ASN A 209 1.78 -10.37 0.74
C ASN A 209 2.59 -9.07 0.66
N VAL A 210 3.90 -9.10 0.91
CA VAL A 210 4.74 -7.90 0.80
C VAL A 210 4.78 -7.35 -0.63
N ILE A 211 4.52 -8.20 -1.63
CA ILE A 211 4.39 -7.79 -3.03
C ILE A 211 3.12 -6.95 -3.23
N GLU A 212 2.00 -7.41 -2.68
CA GLU A 212 0.70 -6.74 -2.83
C GLU A 212 0.67 -5.39 -2.13
N ILE A 213 1.13 -5.35 -0.88
CA ILE A 213 1.11 -4.12 -0.07
C ILE A 213 2.19 -3.12 -0.45
N CYS A 214 3.19 -3.51 -1.25
CA CYS A 214 4.21 -2.59 -1.72
C CYS A 214 3.58 -1.56 -2.68
N PRO A 215 3.63 -0.25 -2.36
CA PRO A 215 2.97 0.76 -3.19
C PRO A 215 3.71 1.07 -4.50
N VAL A 216 4.86 0.45 -4.71
CA VAL A 216 5.73 0.63 -5.89
C VAL A 216 6.27 -0.71 -6.37
N GLY A 217 6.99 -0.73 -7.48
CA GLY A 217 7.60 -1.94 -8.03
C GLY A 217 8.92 -2.37 -7.36
N ALA A 218 9.11 -2.03 -6.08
CA ALA A 218 10.30 -2.45 -5.33
C ALA A 218 10.25 -3.94 -4.99
N LEU A 219 9.12 -4.43 -4.52
CA LEU A 219 8.88 -5.86 -4.27
C LEU A 219 7.97 -6.41 -5.36
N THR A 220 8.44 -7.39 -6.09
CA THR A 220 7.74 -8.00 -7.22
C THR A 220 7.80 -9.52 -7.16
N SER A 221 6.82 -10.18 -7.77
CA SER A 221 6.78 -11.64 -7.83
C SER A 221 7.78 -12.17 -8.86
N ALA A 222 8.70 -13.05 -8.43
CA ALA A 222 9.61 -13.74 -9.34
C ALA A 222 8.86 -14.61 -10.38
N LYS A 223 7.70 -15.18 -9.99
CA LYS A 223 6.86 -16.00 -10.89
C LYS A 223 6.04 -15.18 -11.90
N TYR A 224 5.63 -13.96 -11.52
CA TYR A 224 4.81 -13.09 -12.40
C TYR A 224 5.67 -12.18 -13.28
N ARG A 225 6.91 -11.95 -12.92
CA ARG A 225 7.79 -10.96 -13.55
C ARG A 225 7.74 -11.01 -15.07
N PHE A 226 7.38 -9.89 -15.70
CA PHE A 226 7.28 -9.66 -17.15
C PHE A 226 6.28 -10.53 -17.92
N ARG A 227 5.29 -11.14 -17.24
CA ARG A 227 4.30 -12.01 -17.90
C ARG A 227 3.11 -11.27 -18.49
N ALA A 228 2.67 -10.20 -17.84
CA ALA A 228 1.52 -9.42 -18.30
C ALA A 228 1.55 -7.98 -17.76
N ARG A 229 0.70 -7.13 -18.33
CA ARG A 229 0.36 -5.82 -17.80
C ARG A 229 -1.04 -5.86 -17.17
N PRO A 230 -1.34 -4.98 -16.19
CA PRO A 230 -2.65 -4.99 -15.53
C PRO A 230 -3.84 -4.89 -16.49
N TRP A 231 -3.71 -4.11 -17.55
CA TRP A 231 -4.75 -3.95 -18.58
C TRP A 231 -4.92 -5.16 -19.51
N ASP A 232 -3.98 -6.09 -19.52
CA ASP A 232 -4.07 -7.36 -20.28
C ASP A 232 -4.71 -8.47 -19.45
N LEU A 233 -5.04 -8.22 -18.18
CA LEU A 233 -5.50 -9.23 -17.25
C LEU A 233 -7.03 -9.26 -17.16
N GLU A 234 -7.57 -10.47 -17.12
CA GLU A 234 -8.92 -10.76 -16.67
C GLU A 234 -8.84 -11.22 -15.22
N THR A 235 -9.55 -10.54 -14.32
CA THR A 235 -9.59 -10.89 -12.90
C THR A 235 -10.90 -11.56 -12.54
N LYS A 236 -10.84 -12.71 -11.90
CA LYS A 236 -12.01 -13.47 -11.43
C LYS A 236 -11.94 -13.73 -9.93
N PRO A 237 -13.04 -13.56 -9.18
CA PRO A 237 -13.08 -13.95 -7.78
C PRO A 237 -13.06 -15.46 -7.66
N ALA A 238 -12.32 -15.97 -6.68
CA ALA A 238 -12.18 -17.38 -6.43
C ALA A 238 -11.91 -17.67 -4.95
N GLN A 239 -11.88 -18.95 -4.61
CA GLN A 239 -11.43 -19.46 -3.32
C GLN A 239 -10.18 -20.33 -3.51
N CYS A 240 -9.24 -20.21 -2.59
CA CYS A 240 -8.03 -21.00 -2.59
C CYS A 240 -8.36 -22.46 -2.27
N THR A 241 -7.90 -23.40 -3.11
CA THR A 241 -8.16 -24.84 -2.96
C THR A 241 -7.04 -25.60 -2.26
N ASN A 242 -5.98 -24.90 -1.79
CA ASN A 242 -4.78 -25.55 -1.30
C ASN A 242 -4.86 -25.99 0.19
N CYS A 243 -5.89 -25.58 0.92
CA CYS A 243 -6.16 -26.04 2.29
C CYS A 243 -7.61 -25.73 2.73
N SER A 244 -8.01 -26.21 3.91
CA SER A 244 -9.36 -26.08 4.46
C SER A 244 -9.79 -24.64 4.82
N VAL A 245 -8.85 -23.69 4.94
CA VAL A 245 -9.17 -22.27 5.20
C VAL A 245 -9.93 -21.64 4.04
N GLN A 246 -9.65 -22.06 2.80
CA GLN A 246 -10.34 -21.58 1.58
C GLN A 246 -10.32 -20.05 1.44
N CYS A 247 -9.16 -19.42 1.66
CA CYS A 247 -8.99 -17.98 1.56
C CYS A 247 -9.64 -17.42 0.29
N SER A 248 -10.30 -16.28 0.42
CA SER A 248 -10.84 -15.53 -0.71
C SER A 248 -9.68 -14.90 -1.50
N ILE A 249 -9.68 -15.14 -2.81
CA ILE A 249 -8.60 -14.71 -3.70
C ILE A 249 -9.13 -14.14 -5.01
N TRP A 250 -8.27 -13.42 -5.71
CA TRP A 250 -8.44 -13.03 -7.10
C TRP A 250 -7.51 -13.88 -7.97
N PHE A 251 -8.06 -14.48 -9.00
CA PHE A 251 -7.29 -15.10 -10.07
C PHE A 251 -7.18 -14.17 -11.26
N ASP A 252 -5.94 -13.88 -11.65
CA ASP A 252 -5.64 -13.11 -12.83
C ASP A 252 -5.20 -14.03 -13.98
N TYR A 253 -5.86 -13.86 -15.11
CA TYR A 253 -5.65 -14.60 -16.35
C TYR A 253 -5.20 -13.68 -17.46
N ARG A 254 -4.44 -14.21 -18.40
CA ARG A 254 -4.14 -13.59 -19.68
C ARG A 254 -4.33 -14.62 -20.79
N SER A 255 -5.20 -14.34 -21.77
CA SER A 255 -5.47 -15.24 -22.90
C SER A 255 -5.76 -16.69 -22.46
N GLY A 256 -6.62 -16.86 -21.45
CA GLY A 256 -7.02 -18.15 -20.92
C GLY A 256 -5.98 -18.88 -20.05
N ARG A 257 -4.77 -18.30 -19.87
CA ARG A 257 -3.73 -18.85 -19.01
C ARG A 257 -3.70 -18.14 -17.66
N PHE A 258 -3.62 -18.89 -16.59
CA PHE A 258 -3.44 -18.39 -15.25
C PHE A 258 -2.08 -17.70 -15.11
N VAL A 259 -2.03 -16.56 -14.44
CA VAL A 259 -0.83 -15.71 -14.34
C VAL A 259 -0.42 -15.43 -12.91
N ARG A 260 -1.35 -14.99 -12.05
CA ARG A 260 -1.08 -14.70 -10.63
C ARG A 260 -2.32 -14.83 -9.75
N VAL A 261 -2.09 -14.93 -8.44
CA VAL A 261 -3.08 -14.86 -7.37
C VAL A 261 -2.83 -13.62 -6.53
N ASN A 262 -3.89 -12.88 -6.23
CA ASN A 262 -3.90 -11.81 -5.23
C ASN A 262 -4.90 -12.12 -4.13
N GLY A 263 -4.69 -11.59 -2.93
CA GLY A 263 -5.65 -11.68 -1.84
C GLY A 263 -6.92 -10.90 -2.16
N ARG A 264 -8.07 -11.44 -1.79
CA ARG A 264 -9.37 -10.76 -1.85
C ARG A 264 -9.90 -10.59 -0.44
N THR A 265 -10.30 -9.37 -0.10
CA THR A 265 -10.80 -9.03 1.22
C THR A 265 -12.00 -9.89 1.60
N ASN A 266 -11.90 -10.56 2.74
CA ASN A 266 -12.98 -11.28 3.40
C ASN A 266 -12.72 -11.28 4.91
N GLU A 267 -13.44 -10.42 5.62
CA GLU A 267 -13.25 -10.17 7.07
C GLU A 267 -13.44 -11.41 7.93
N PHE A 268 -14.21 -12.40 7.46
CA PHE A 268 -14.52 -13.61 8.22
C PHE A 268 -13.55 -14.77 7.99
N VAL A 269 -12.70 -14.71 6.96
CA VAL A 269 -11.84 -15.83 6.56
C VAL A 269 -10.36 -15.49 6.59
N ASN A 270 -9.92 -14.54 5.77
CA ASN A 270 -8.51 -14.24 5.57
C ASN A 270 -8.20 -12.74 5.62
N GLU A 271 -9.16 -11.91 6.02
CA GLU A 271 -9.07 -10.45 5.92
C GLU A 271 -8.70 -10.04 4.48
N GLU A 272 -7.42 -9.99 4.14
CA GLU A 272 -6.90 -9.81 2.78
C GLU A 272 -5.61 -10.62 2.54
N TRP A 273 -5.16 -11.35 3.58
CA TRP A 273 -3.88 -12.04 3.56
C TRP A 273 -3.99 -13.44 2.98
N THR A 274 -2.95 -13.86 2.27
CA THR A 274 -2.84 -15.22 1.72
C THR A 274 -1.45 -15.79 2.01
N CYS A 275 -1.37 -17.10 2.31
CA CYS A 275 -0.08 -17.75 2.47
C CYS A 275 0.59 -18.01 1.11
N ASP A 276 1.89 -18.22 1.12
CA ASP A 276 2.70 -18.47 -0.10
C ASP A 276 2.26 -19.73 -0.85
N LYS A 277 1.81 -20.77 -0.12
CA LYS A 277 1.20 -21.95 -0.74
C LYS A 277 -0.03 -21.56 -1.56
N GLY A 278 -0.93 -20.72 -1.01
CA GLY A 278 -2.11 -20.23 -1.71
C GLY A 278 -1.80 -19.28 -2.85
N LYS A 279 -0.74 -18.48 -2.73
CA LYS A 279 -0.35 -17.48 -3.72
C LYS A 279 0.46 -18.07 -4.89
N PHE A 280 1.37 -19.00 -4.62
CA PHE A 280 2.31 -19.51 -5.61
C PHE A 280 2.12 -20.99 -5.98
N GLY A 281 1.28 -21.72 -5.26
CA GLY A 281 1.05 -23.16 -5.45
C GLY A 281 0.05 -23.52 -6.53
N HIS A 282 -0.14 -22.69 -7.55
CA HIS A 282 -1.14 -22.90 -8.62
C HIS A 282 -0.55 -23.27 -9.99
N ASP A 283 0.71 -23.68 -10.05
CA ASP A 283 1.39 -24.08 -11.30
C ASP A 283 0.66 -25.22 -12.02
N TRP A 284 0.00 -26.11 -11.26
CA TRP A 284 -0.80 -27.21 -11.77
C TRP A 284 -1.94 -26.77 -12.69
N TYR A 285 -2.44 -25.54 -12.53
CA TYR A 285 -3.55 -25.02 -13.32
C TYR A 285 -3.21 -24.91 -14.81
N ASN A 286 -1.98 -24.51 -15.12
CA ASN A 286 -1.48 -24.40 -16.50
C ASN A 286 -0.74 -25.67 -16.96
N SER A 287 -0.78 -26.77 -16.19
CA SER A 287 -0.04 -27.99 -16.52
C SER A 287 -0.67 -28.69 -17.75
N GLU A 288 0.16 -29.04 -18.70
CA GLU A 288 -0.25 -29.86 -19.88
C GLU A 288 -0.64 -31.30 -19.50
N LYS A 289 -0.23 -31.74 -18.29
CA LYS A 289 -0.60 -33.06 -17.75
C LYS A 289 -2.01 -33.09 -17.14
N ARG A 290 -2.68 -31.97 -17.12
CA ARG A 290 -4.03 -31.89 -16.57
C ARG A 290 -5.03 -32.59 -17.51
N LEU A 291 -5.90 -33.42 -16.95
CA LEU A 291 -7.02 -34.00 -17.69
C LEU A 291 -7.97 -32.91 -18.15
N THR A 292 -8.22 -32.83 -19.43
CA THR A 292 -9.12 -31.85 -20.06
C THR A 292 -10.44 -32.47 -20.52
N THR A 293 -10.51 -33.81 -20.53
CA THR A 293 -11.68 -34.61 -20.88
C THR A 293 -11.93 -35.70 -19.83
N PRO A 294 -13.16 -36.10 -19.59
CA PRO A 294 -13.44 -37.29 -18.78
C PRO A 294 -12.73 -38.52 -19.35
N LEU A 295 -12.25 -39.40 -18.48
CA LEU A 295 -11.69 -40.70 -18.85
C LEU A 295 -12.77 -41.72 -18.92
#